data_98fc21088788b0733abce20e01a6a57a
#
_entry.id   98fc21088788b0733abce20e01a6a57a
#
_cell.length_a   1.000
_cell.length_b   1.000
_cell.length_c   1.000
_cell.angle_alpha   90.00
_cell.angle_beta   90.00
_cell.angle_gamma   90.00
#
_symmetry.space_group_name_H-M   'P 1'
#
loop_
_entity.id
_entity.type
_entity.pdbx_description
1 polymer ?
#
loop_
_entity_poly.entity_id
_entity_poly.type
_entity_poly.pdbx_seq_one_letter_code
_entity_poly.pdbx_strand_id
1 'polypeptide(L)'
;MRRGGRDFTTLGYKRIVKLLVTLVIVPSILLSTIGFLLIVLGEGGYNILIGLLVLTFSSALVTGVILVWVFLRRERDLSELQADFVSKVSHELRTPLTSIRMFTETLSLRRGDKASEDRCIEALNKESARLQQLIDRLLDWGRMESGRRVYEMSEYEIEPIIDEAISAFEPTRERRHVELEVTIAPDLPCVVCDRSAVVISLVNLLSNAYKYGGQPRRIELSAGLSGREVFITVRDNGKGIARREHKRIFEKFYRVDDLLARQQEGSGLGLAIVKHVMRAHAGRVLVDSEPGRGSAFTLVFPLGRRRLISPRQEASTGGLA
;
A
#
# COMPACT_ATOMS: atom_id res chain seq x y z
N MET A 1 21.78 18.87 16.89
CA MET A 1 20.98 19.28 18.06
C MET A 1 19.54 19.57 17.63
N ARG A 2 18.57 18.68 17.92
CA ARG A 2 17.11 18.89 17.98
C ARG A 2 16.43 17.56 18.24
N ARG A 3 16.50 17.09 19.50
CA ARG A 3 15.76 15.91 20.03
C ARG A 3 14.54 16.32 20.87
N GLY A 4 13.99 17.54 20.71
CA GLY A 4 13.01 18.12 21.63
C GLY A 4 11.54 18.09 21.23
N GLY A 5 11.15 17.66 20.01
CA GLY A 5 9.78 17.84 19.52
C GLY A 5 8.83 16.65 19.68
N ARG A 6 9.34 15.44 19.92
CA ARG A 6 8.50 14.23 19.97
C ARG A 6 7.93 13.91 21.37
N ASP A 7 8.51 14.43 22.44
CA ASP A 7 8.12 14.01 23.80
C ASP A 7 6.89 14.71 24.37
N PHE A 8 6.58 15.93 23.93
CA PHE A 8 5.46 16.70 24.48
C PHE A 8 4.07 16.16 24.11
N THR A 9 3.90 15.69 22.88
CA THR A 9 2.61 15.14 22.40
C THR A 9 2.33 13.75 22.98
N THR A 10 3.34 12.90 23.10
CA THR A 10 3.21 11.56 23.69
C THR A 10 3.01 11.61 25.21
N LEU A 11 3.63 12.55 25.91
CA LEU A 11 3.44 12.76 27.34
C LEU A 11 2.02 13.28 27.64
N GLY A 12 1.49 14.19 26.81
CA GLY A 12 0.13 14.71 26.92
C GLY A 12 -0.92 13.61 26.77
N TYR A 13 -0.80 12.77 25.74
CA TYR A 13 -1.71 11.66 25.48
C TYR A 13 -1.72 10.63 26.62
N LYS A 14 -0.55 10.17 27.09
CA LYS A 14 -0.45 9.24 28.21
C LYS A 14 -1.09 9.80 29.48
N ARG A 15 -0.95 11.09 29.74
CA ARG A 15 -1.59 11.78 30.88
C ARG A 15 -3.10 11.83 30.73
N ILE A 16 -3.61 12.18 29.53
CA ILE A 16 -5.06 12.22 29.25
C ILE A 16 -5.69 10.84 29.40
N VAL A 17 -5.07 9.81 28.83
CA VAL A 17 -5.55 8.42 28.95
C VAL A 17 -5.54 7.97 30.41
N LYS A 18 -4.45 8.24 31.15
CA LYS A 18 -4.37 7.90 32.56
C LYS A 18 -5.44 8.64 33.38
N LEU A 19 -5.70 9.90 33.10
CA LEU A 19 -6.71 10.71 33.76
C LEU A 19 -8.12 10.21 33.44
N LEU A 20 -8.42 9.87 32.19
CA LEU A 20 -9.67 9.26 31.75
C LEU A 20 -9.93 7.90 32.46
N VAL A 21 -8.89 7.04 32.44
CA VAL A 21 -8.97 5.74 33.10
C VAL A 21 -9.23 5.92 34.61
N THR A 22 -8.48 6.78 35.30
CA THR A 22 -8.60 6.96 36.73
C THR A 22 -9.91 7.66 37.14
N LEU A 23 -10.33 8.69 36.41
CA LEU A 23 -11.50 9.51 36.74
C LEU A 23 -12.83 8.87 36.35
N VAL A 24 -12.85 7.98 35.36
CA VAL A 24 -14.10 7.37 34.85
C VAL A 24 -14.18 5.89 35.18
N ILE A 25 -13.13 5.11 34.88
CA ILE A 25 -13.21 3.65 35.06
C ILE A 25 -13.25 3.27 36.56
N VAL A 26 -12.45 3.92 37.41
CA VAL A 26 -12.43 3.60 38.83
C VAL A 26 -13.78 3.88 39.52
N PRO A 27 -14.42 5.07 39.37
CA PRO A 27 -15.74 5.31 39.90
C PRO A 27 -16.82 4.39 39.31
N SER A 28 -16.72 4.05 38.02
CA SER A 28 -17.68 3.15 37.38
C SER A 28 -17.61 1.72 37.92
N ILE A 29 -16.42 1.22 38.25
CA ILE A 29 -16.25 -0.08 38.90
C ILE A 29 -16.86 -0.03 40.30
N LEU A 30 -16.62 1.04 41.06
CA LEU A 30 -17.19 1.21 42.40
C LEU A 30 -18.72 1.28 42.34
N LEU A 31 -19.27 2.02 41.38
CA LEU A 31 -20.70 2.12 41.15
C LEU A 31 -21.33 0.77 40.79
N SER A 32 -20.63 0.00 39.89
CA SER A 32 -21.06 -1.34 39.51
C SER A 32 -21.07 -2.32 40.70
N THR A 33 -20.08 -2.24 41.59
CA THR A 33 -20.05 -3.08 42.82
C THR A 33 -21.18 -2.74 43.75
N ILE A 34 -21.50 -1.44 43.93
CA ILE A 34 -22.65 -0.99 44.73
C ILE A 34 -23.96 -1.47 44.08
N GLY A 35 -24.13 -1.32 42.79
CA GLY A 35 -25.32 -1.79 42.07
C GLY A 35 -25.51 -3.31 42.20
N PHE A 36 -24.43 -4.08 42.09
CA PHE A 36 -24.47 -5.52 42.31
C PHE A 36 -24.84 -5.88 43.73
N LEU A 37 -24.28 -5.18 44.72
CA LEU A 37 -24.57 -5.41 46.13
C LEU A 37 -26.04 -5.12 46.47
N LEU A 38 -26.63 -4.07 45.85
CA LEU A 38 -28.04 -3.74 46.01
C LEU A 38 -28.97 -4.83 45.48
N ILE A 39 -28.57 -5.51 44.39
CA ILE A 39 -29.33 -6.62 43.83
C ILE A 39 -29.26 -7.86 44.72
N VAL A 40 -28.08 -8.16 45.28
CA VAL A 40 -27.82 -9.40 46.01
C VAL A 40 -28.31 -9.32 47.47
N LEU A 41 -28.09 -8.19 48.16
CA LEU A 41 -28.38 -8.02 49.57
C LEU A 41 -29.64 -7.20 49.89
N GLY A 42 -30.21 -6.54 48.86
CA GLY A 42 -31.37 -5.69 49.01
C GLY A 42 -32.67 -6.50 49.17
N GLU A 43 -33.38 -6.31 50.26
CA GLU A 43 -34.72 -6.84 50.47
C GLU A 43 -35.77 -5.89 49.84
N GLY A 44 -36.39 -6.33 48.70
CA GLY A 44 -37.47 -5.59 48.07
C GLY A 44 -37.21 -5.25 46.59
N GLY A 45 -38.30 -5.19 45.80
CA GLY A 45 -38.25 -4.97 44.34
C GLY A 45 -37.61 -3.65 43.90
N TYR A 46 -37.67 -2.61 44.75
CA TYR A 46 -37.03 -1.31 44.48
C TYR A 46 -35.50 -1.39 44.44
N ASN A 47 -34.90 -2.20 45.32
CA ASN A 47 -33.44 -2.36 45.39
C ASN A 47 -32.90 -3.07 44.14
N ILE A 48 -33.64 -4.05 43.65
CA ILE A 48 -33.31 -4.75 42.38
C ILE A 48 -33.39 -3.80 41.21
N LEU A 49 -34.44 -2.97 41.12
CA LEU A 49 -34.62 -2.00 40.06
C LEU A 49 -33.49 -0.96 40.02
N ILE A 50 -33.17 -0.37 41.21
CA ILE A 50 -32.09 0.62 41.36
C ILE A 50 -30.74 -0.03 41.00
N GLY A 51 -30.46 -1.24 41.51
CA GLY A 51 -29.23 -1.94 41.19
C GLY A 51 -29.05 -2.23 39.72
N LEU A 52 -30.10 -2.64 39.00
CA LEU A 52 -30.10 -2.85 37.57
C LEU A 52 -29.86 -1.54 36.81
N LEU A 53 -30.49 -0.45 37.20
CA LEU A 53 -30.34 0.87 36.60
C LEU A 53 -28.91 1.41 36.80
N VAL A 54 -28.31 1.22 37.96
CA VAL A 54 -26.91 1.57 38.23
C VAL A 54 -25.94 0.76 37.37
N LEU A 55 -26.16 -0.55 37.23
CA LEU A 55 -25.32 -1.42 36.40
C LEU A 55 -25.40 -1.04 34.93
N THR A 56 -26.61 -0.80 34.40
CA THR A 56 -26.80 -0.40 32.99
C THR A 56 -26.15 0.94 32.71
N PHE A 57 -26.31 1.93 33.60
CA PHE A 57 -25.71 3.26 33.45
C PHE A 57 -24.17 3.20 33.54
N SER A 58 -23.64 2.46 34.49
CA SER A 58 -22.19 2.24 34.63
C SER A 58 -21.58 1.53 33.43
N SER A 59 -22.25 0.50 32.89
CA SER A 59 -21.84 -0.22 31.70
C SER A 59 -21.83 0.71 30.45
N ALA A 60 -22.87 1.53 30.28
CA ALA A 60 -22.94 2.49 29.17
C ALA A 60 -21.81 3.53 29.26
N LEU A 61 -21.47 3.98 30.46
CA LEU A 61 -20.40 4.95 30.70
C LEU A 61 -19.01 4.37 30.35
N VAL A 62 -18.74 3.13 30.80
CA VAL A 62 -17.48 2.42 30.45
C VAL A 62 -17.39 2.19 28.93
N THR A 63 -18.48 1.76 28.31
CA THR A 63 -18.54 1.56 26.86
C THR A 63 -18.26 2.87 26.10
N GLY A 64 -18.85 3.98 26.52
CA GLY A 64 -18.61 5.31 25.97
C GLY A 64 -17.14 5.72 26.04
N VAL A 65 -16.48 5.51 27.19
CA VAL A 65 -15.05 5.82 27.35
C VAL A 65 -14.17 4.94 26.44
N ILE A 66 -14.49 3.66 26.32
CA ILE A 66 -13.76 2.75 25.43
C ILE A 66 -13.90 3.21 23.97
N LEU A 67 -15.11 3.58 23.53
CA LEU A 67 -15.34 4.09 22.17
C LEU A 67 -14.57 5.39 21.91
N VAL A 68 -14.61 6.35 22.83
CA VAL A 68 -13.84 7.60 22.73
C VAL A 68 -12.34 7.31 22.66
N TRP A 69 -11.83 6.40 23.49
CA TRP A 69 -10.42 6.02 23.48
C TRP A 69 -10.00 5.37 22.15
N VAL A 70 -10.81 4.44 21.62
CA VAL A 70 -10.58 3.80 20.33
C VAL A 70 -10.57 4.84 19.19
N PHE A 71 -11.54 5.78 19.22
CA PHE A 71 -11.63 6.86 18.24
C PHE A 71 -10.40 7.77 18.27
N LEU A 72 -10.02 8.27 19.46
CA LEU A 72 -8.84 9.14 19.63
C LEU A 72 -7.54 8.43 19.24
N ARG A 73 -7.43 7.14 19.53
CA ARG A 73 -6.28 6.33 19.11
C ARG A 73 -6.21 6.24 17.59
N ARG A 74 -7.34 5.98 16.96
CA ARG A 74 -7.44 5.89 15.49
C ARG A 74 -7.09 7.22 14.79
N GLU A 75 -7.60 8.32 15.33
CA GLU A 75 -7.31 9.68 14.85
C GLU A 75 -5.81 10.01 14.95
N ARG A 76 -5.20 9.66 16.06
CA ARG A 76 -3.77 9.84 16.29
C ARG A 76 -2.94 9.02 15.31
N ASP A 77 -3.26 7.74 15.14
CA ASP A 77 -2.54 6.86 14.23
C ASP A 77 -2.61 7.40 12.78
N LEU A 78 -3.76 7.96 12.38
CA LEU A 78 -3.94 8.64 11.08
C LEU A 78 -3.07 9.90 10.99
N SER A 79 -3.04 10.73 12.02
CA SER A 79 -2.25 11.97 12.05
C SER A 79 -0.74 11.69 12.01
N GLU A 80 -0.26 10.67 12.74
CA GLU A 80 1.14 10.25 12.70
C GLU A 80 1.52 9.71 11.30
N LEU A 81 0.66 8.91 10.67
CA LEU A 81 0.86 8.43 9.31
C LEU A 81 0.90 9.59 8.30
N GLN A 82 0.05 10.59 8.48
CA GLN A 82 0.03 11.78 7.61
C GLN A 82 1.29 12.63 7.78
N ALA A 83 1.76 12.83 9.00
CA ALA A 83 2.99 13.56 9.28
C ALA A 83 4.23 12.84 8.73
N ASP A 84 4.30 11.53 8.89
CA ASP A 84 5.35 10.68 8.33
C ASP A 84 5.34 10.69 6.79
N PHE A 85 4.14 10.69 6.18
CA PHE A 85 3.96 10.85 4.75
C PHE A 85 4.59 12.15 4.24
N VAL A 86 4.17 13.30 4.79
CA VAL A 86 4.68 14.63 4.39
C VAL A 86 6.20 14.72 4.58
N SER A 87 6.72 14.18 5.68
CA SER A 87 8.16 14.17 5.97
C SER A 87 8.94 13.35 4.94
N LYS A 88 8.48 12.14 4.61
CA LYS A 88 9.13 11.25 3.64
C LYS A 88 9.05 11.80 2.22
N VAL A 89 7.89 12.30 1.79
CA VAL A 89 7.74 12.97 0.49
C VAL A 89 8.70 14.16 0.38
N SER A 90 8.75 14.99 1.39
CA SER A 90 9.66 16.16 1.41
C SER A 90 11.12 15.74 1.29
N HIS A 91 11.51 14.62 1.92
CA HIS A 91 12.87 14.10 1.82
C HIS A 91 13.17 13.55 0.42
N GLU A 92 12.24 12.77 -0.16
CA GLU A 92 12.38 12.18 -1.50
C GLU A 92 12.40 13.25 -2.62
N LEU A 93 11.67 14.35 -2.45
CA LEU A 93 11.71 15.51 -3.37
C LEU A 93 12.99 16.34 -3.23
N ARG A 94 13.51 16.48 -2.01
CA ARG A 94 14.70 17.31 -1.74
C ARG A 94 15.95 16.76 -2.42
N THR A 95 16.12 15.43 -2.48
CA THR A 95 17.30 14.80 -3.06
C THR A 95 17.50 15.15 -4.54
N PRO A 96 16.56 14.88 -5.46
CA PRO A 96 16.70 15.24 -6.86
C PRO A 96 16.80 16.77 -7.05
N LEU A 97 16.08 17.57 -6.26
CA LEU A 97 16.15 19.02 -6.32
C LEU A 97 17.56 19.55 -5.97
N THR A 98 18.19 18.95 -4.95
CA THR A 98 19.56 19.30 -4.57
C THR A 98 20.55 18.91 -5.66
N SER A 99 20.37 17.74 -6.31
CA SER A 99 21.20 17.31 -7.44
C SER A 99 21.04 18.24 -8.64
N ILE A 100 19.81 18.61 -9.01
CA ILE A 100 19.52 19.58 -10.07
C ILE A 100 20.23 20.90 -9.79
N ARG A 101 20.10 21.43 -8.58
CA ARG A 101 20.77 22.67 -8.19
C ARG A 101 22.30 22.56 -8.29
N MET A 102 22.88 21.49 -7.81
CA MET A 102 24.34 21.24 -7.88
C MET A 102 24.84 21.19 -9.33
N PHE A 103 24.13 20.49 -10.23
CA PHE A 103 24.51 20.43 -11.64
C PHE A 103 24.35 21.77 -12.36
N THR A 104 23.33 22.57 -12.02
CA THR A 104 23.15 23.94 -12.52
C THR A 104 24.27 24.87 -12.07
N GLU A 105 24.68 24.80 -10.80
CA GLU A 105 25.82 25.57 -10.27
C GLU A 105 27.12 25.12 -10.97
N THR A 106 27.35 23.82 -11.16
CA THR A 106 28.53 23.27 -11.86
C THR A 106 28.57 23.75 -13.31
N LEU A 107 27.44 23.71 -14.02
CA LEU A 107 27.31 24.19 -15.41
C LEU A 107 27.69 25.68 -15.52
N SER A 108 27.26 26.47 -14.53
CA SER A 108 27.58 27.92 -14.48
C SER A 108 29.07 28.19 -14.26
N LEU A 109 29.75 27.37 -13.45
CA LEU A 109 31.16 27.53 -13.09
C LEU A 109 32.12 26.98 -14.17
N ARG A 110 31.68 26.00 -14.97
CA ARG A 110 32.50 25.29 -15.98
C ARG A 110 32.08 25.60 -17.42
N ARG A 111 31.67 26.83 -17.68
CA ARG A 111 31.35 27.30 -19.05
C ARG A 111 32.56 27.18 -19.99
N GLY A 112 32.35 26.55 -21.15
CA GLY A 112 33.37 26.32 -22.17
C GLY A 112 34.05 24.95 -22.13
N ASP A 113 33.83 24.15 -21.08
CA ASP A 113 34.23 22.74 -21.06
C ASP A 113 33.05 21.86 -21.54
N LYS A 114 32.99 21.64 -22.87
CA LYS A 114 31.91 20.94 -23.54
C LYS A 114 31.63 19.54 -22.94
N ALA A 115 32.69 18.81 -22.56
CA ALA A 115 32.53 17.49 -21.94
C ALA A 115 31.91 17.52 -20.54
N SER A 116 32.15 18.57 -19.78
CA SER A 116 31.48 18.81 -18.48
C SER A 116 30.07 19.33 -18.65
N GLU A 117 29.82 20.17 -19.65
CA GLU A 117 28.48 20.68 -19.99
C GLU A 117 27.54 19.53 -20.37
N ASP A 118 27.96 18.64 -21.30
CA ASP A 118 27.17 17.51 -21.76
C ASP A 118 26.82 16.57 -20.60
N ARG A 119 27.78 16.27 -19.73
CA ARG A 119 27.53 15.44 -18.53
C ARG A 119 26.54 16.07 -17.54
N CYS A 120 26.65 17.39 -17.34
CA CYS A 120 25.71 18.09 -16.46
C CYS A 120 24.30 18.11 -17.05
N ILE A 121 24.16 18.34 -18.37
CA ILE A 121 22.86 18.33 -19.06
C ILE A 121 22.23 16.94 -18.98
N GLU A 122 22.99 15.87 -19.22
CA GLU A 122 22.50 14.50 -19.08
C GLU A 122 22.02 14.19 -17.65
N ALA A 123 22.79 14.60 -16.65
CA ALA A 123 22.44 14.44 -15.24
C ALA A 123 21.18 15.24 -14.85
N LEU A 124 21.04 16.48 -15.35
CA LEU A 124 19.86 17.32 -15.15
C LEU A 124 18.60 16.67 -15.75
N ASN A 125 18.70 16.18 -16.99
CA ASN A 125 17.60 15.50 -17.65
C ASN A 125 17.16 14.25 -16.88
N LYS A 126 18.12 13.46 -16.39
CA LYS A 126 17.87 12.26 -15.59
C LYS A 126 17.17 12.59 -14.27
N GLU A 127 17.65 13.59 -13.51
CA GLU A 127 17.05 13.96 -12.23
C GLU A 127 15.69 14.64 -12.41
N SER A 128 15.48 15.40 -13.50
CA SER A 128 14.19 15.98 -13.85
C SER A 128 13.15 14.90 -14.17
N ALA A 129 13.52 13.92 -14.99
CA ALA A 129 12.64 12.78 -15.30
C ALA A 129 12.30 11.95 -14.04
N ARG A 130 13.27 11.78 -13.15
CA ARG A 130 13.07 11.11 -11.86
C ARG A 130 12.09 11.87 -10.96
N LEU A 131 12.22 13.19 -10.90
CA LEU A 131 11.34 14.07 -10.13
C LEU A 131 9.90 13.99 -10.67
N GLN A 132 9.75 14.06 -12.01
CA GLN A 132 8.46 13.92 -12.66
C GLN A 132 7.79 12.57 -12.30
N GLN A 133 8.50 11.46 -12.42
CA GLN A 133 7.99 10.13 -12.06
C GLN A 133 7.56 10.05 -10.58
N LEU A 134 8.27 10.72 -9.68
CA LEU A 134 7.90 10.74 -8.26
C LEU A 134 6.60 11.53 -8.06
N ILE A 135 6.46 12.68 -8.69
CA ILE A 135 5.26 13.51 -8.63
C ILE A 135 4.06 12.74 -9.19
N ASP A 136 4.19 12.11 -10.35
CA ASP A 136 3.11 11.34 -10.98
C ASP A 136 2.64 10.19 -10.06
N ARG A 137 3.56 9.45 -9.45
CA ARG A 137 3.23 8.41 -8.46
C ARG A 137 2.52 8.95 -7.23
N LEU A 138 2.89 10.14 -6.75
CA LEU A 138 2.25 10.79 -5.61
C LEU A 138 0.83 11.24 -5.96
N LEU A 139 0.63 11.81 -7.15
CA LEU A 139 -0.69 12.22 -7.63
C LEU A 139 -1.60 11.02 -7.86
N ASP A 140 -1.11 9.96 -8.48
CA ASP A 140 -1.85 8.72 -8.65
C ASP A 140 -2.24 8.10 -7.31
N TRP A 141 -1.29 8.06 -6.38
CA TRP A 141 -1.58 7.62 -5.02
C TRP A 141 -2.66 8.49 -4.35
N GLY A 142 -2.56 9.82 -4.43
CA GLY A 142 -3.56 10.74 -3.86
C GLY A 142 -4.96 10.53 -4.42
N ARG A 143 -5.07 10.27 -5.74
CA ARG A 143 -6.34 9.93 -6.40
C ARG A 143 -6.91 8.58 -5.91
N MET A 144 -6.04 7.58 -5.75
CA MET A 144 -6.41 6.26 -5.22
C MET A 144 -6.90 6.35 -3.77
N GLU A 145 -6.16 7.04 -2.91
CA GLU A 145 -6.46 7.18 -1.48
C GLU A 145 -7.77 7.92 -1.23
N SER A 146 -8.04 8.96 -2.02
CA SER A 146 -9.28 9.75 -1.91
C SER A 146 -10.52 9.05 -2.53
N GLY A 147 -10.36 7.83 -3.07
CA GLY A 147 -11.43 7.12 -3.78
C GLY A 147 -11.87 7.80 -5.08
N ARG A 148 -11.11 8.80 -5.56
CA ARG A 148 -11.42 9.54 -6.79
C ARG A 148 -10.93 8.86 -8.06
N ARG A 149 -10.10 7.82 -7.93
CA ARG A 149 -9.69 7.03 -9.09
C ARG A 149 -10.82 6.13 -9.51
N VAL A 150 -11.38 6.42 -10.69
CA VAL A 150 -12.35 5.56 -11.36
C VAL A 150 -11.55 4.52 -12.13
N TYR A 151 -11.87 3.24 -11.96
CA TYR A 151 -11.27 2.13 -12.68
C TYR A 151 -12.19 1.71 -13.84
N GLU A 152 -11.64 1.61 -15.03
CA GLU A 152 -12.36 1.15 -16.21
C GLU A 152 -12.31 -0.38 -16.30
N MET A 153 -13.26 -1.02 -15.61
CA MET A 153 -13.31 -2.48 -15.52
C MET A 153 -13.89 -3.09 -16.78
N SER A 154 -13.11 -3.90 -17.49
CA SER A 154 -13.53 -4.68 -18.65
C SER A 154 -12.90 -6.07 -18.63
N GLU A 155 -13.44 -6.99 -19.44
CA GLU A 155 -12.87 -8.34 -19.59
C GLU A 155 -11.64 -8.28 -20.49
N TYR A 156 -10.50 -8.76 -19.98
CA TYR A 156 -9.25 -8.82 -20.72
C TYR A 156 -8.59 -10.19 -20.58
N GLU A 157 -7.93 -10.61 -21.63
CA GLU A 157 -6.95 -11.69 -21.58
C GLU A 157 -5.71 -11.22 -20.82
N ILE A 158 -5.07 -12.13 -20.09
CA ILE A 158 -3.93 -11.80 -19.23
C ILE A 158 -2.64 -11.64 -20.03
N GLU A 159 -2.46 -12.42 -21.09
CA GLU A 159 -1.23 -12.43 -21.89
C GLU A 159 -0.89 -11.04 -22.47
N PRO A 160 -1.82 -10.30 -23.15
CA PRO A 160 -1.54 -8.95 -23.63
C PRO A 160 -1.20 -7.93 -22.53
N ILE A 161 -1.71 -8.13 -21.31
CA ILE A 161 -1.39 -7.27 -20.16
C ILE A 161 0.05 -7.54 -19.69
N ILE A 162 0.45 -8.80 -19.65
CA ILE A 162 1.81 -9.21 -19.30
C ILE A 162 2.80 -8.66 -20.34
N ASP A 163 2.50 -8.80 -21.64
CA ASP A 163 3.36 -8.30 -22.73
C ASP A 163 3.56 -6.78 -22.65
N GLU A 164 2.49 -6.04 -22.38
CA GLU A 164 2.57 -4.59 -22.17
C GLU A 164 3.44 -4.23 -20.96
N ALA A 165 3.31 -4.95 -19.86
CA ALA A 165 4.12 -4.73 -18.66
C ALA A 165 5.60 -5.07 -18.90
N ILE A 166 5.90 -6.13 -19.64
CA ILE A 166 7.26 -6.51 -20.04
C ILE A 166 7.85 -5.44 -20.95
N SER A 167 7.10 -4.99 -21.96
CA SER A 167 7.53 -3.92 -22.87
C SER A 167 7.84 -2.62 -22.15
N ALA A 168 7.03 -2.25 -21.14
CA ALA A 168 7.28 -1.09 -20.29
C ALA A 168 8.50 -1.25 -19.38
N PHE A 169 8.87 -2.49 -19.04
CA PHE A 169 10.03 -2.82 -18.20
C PHE A 169 11.34 -2.96 -19.03
N GLU A 170 11.27 -3.22 -20.34
CA GLU A 170 12.41 -3.50 -21.24
C GLU A 170 13.56 -2.49 -21.14
N PRO A 171 13.34 -1.16 -21.10
CA PRO A 171 14.44 -0.19 -20.98
C PRO A 171 15.26 -0.35 -19.68
N THR A 172 14.66 -0.95 -18.65
CA THR A 172 15.35 -1.25 -17.39
C THR A 172 16.14 -2.55 -17.50
N ARG A 173 15.61 -3.55 -18.22
CA ARG A 173 16.22 -4.86 -18.42
C ARG A 173 17.51 -4.77 -19.24
N GLU A 174 17.49 -4.07 -20.37
CA GLU A 174 18.62 -3.93 -21.29
C GLU A 174 19.85 -3.29 -20.62
N ARG A 175 19.64 -2.32 -19.75
CA ARG A 175 20.74 -1.58 -19.09
C ARG A 175 21.63 -2.44 -18.19
N ARG A 176 21.18 -3.61 -17.71
CA ARG A 176 21.90 -4.38 -16.68
C ARG A 176 21.74 -5.90 -16.74
N HIS A 177 21.55 -6.50 -17.91
CA HIS A 177 21.51 -7.96 -18.10
C HIS A 177 20.69 -8.71 -17.05
N VAL A 178 19.36 -8.65 -17.19
CA VAL A 178 18.40 -9.39 -16.34
C VAL A 178 17.90 -10.60 -17.11
N GLU A 179 18.05 -11.77 -16.56
CA GLU A 179 17.41 -12.98 -17.07
C GLU A 179 15.91 -12.91 -16.70
N LEU A 180 15.05 -12.75 -17.68
CA LEU A 180 13.59 -12.77 -17.50
C LEU A 180 13.04 -14.02 -18.16
N GLU A 181 12.49 -14.91 -17.37
CA GLU A 181 11.77 -16.10 -17.82
C GLU A 181 10.26 -15.85 -17.69
N VAL A 182 9.52 -16.13 -18.78
CA VAL A 182 8.06 -15.92 -18.81
C VAL A 182 7.38 -17.23 -19.13
N THR A 183 6.44 -17.64 -18.26
CA THR A 183 5.67 -18.86 -18.43
C THR A 183 4.18 -18.56 -18.22
N ILE A 184 3.40 -18.64 -19.28
CA ILE A 184 1.95 -18.41 -19.25
C ILE A 184 1.25 -19.72 -19.57
N ALA A 185 0.35 -20.16 -18.70
CA ALA A 185 -0.46 -21.34 -18.98
C ALA A 185 -1.39 -21.08 -20.16
N PRO A 186 -1.59 -22.07 -21.07
CA PRO A 186 -2.50 -21.89 -22.19
C PRO A 186 -3.95 -21.77 -21.71
N ASP A 187 -4.79 -21.16 -22.56
CA ASP A 187 -6.26 -21.09 -22.38
C ASP A 187 -6.70 -20.48 -21.05
N LEU A 188 -6.00 -19.44 -20.57
CA LEU A 188 -6.41 -18.71 -19.37
C LEU A 188 -7.71 -17.94 -19.64
N PRO A 189 -8.67 -18.01 -18.72
CA PRO A 189 -9.91 -17.25 -18.84
C PRO A 189 -9.64 -15.74 -18.69
N CYS A 190 -10.46 -14.92 -19.37
CA CYS A 190 -10.44 -13.48 -19.20
C CYS A 190 -10.72 -13.09 -17.74
N VAL A 191 -10.09 -12.02 -17.31
CA VAL A 191 -10.32 -11.40 -16.00
C VAL A 191 -10.98 -10.03 -16.16
N VAL A 192 -11.86 -9.67 -15.22
CA VAL A 192 -12.45 -8.33 -15.18
C VAL A 192 -11.47 -7.41 -14.46
N CYS A 193 -10.85 -6.51 -15.21
CA CYS A 193 -9.86 -5.59 -14.64
C CYS A 193 -9.77 -4.26 -15.40
N ASP A 194 -9.13 -3.28 -14.79
CA ASP A 194 -8.59 -2.10 -15.47
C ASP A 194 -7.18 -2.46 -15.96
N ARG A 195 -7.04 -2.59 -17.28
CA ARG A 195 -5.80 -3.00 -17.95
C ARG A 195 -4.62 -2.14 -17.50
N SER A 196 -4.77 -0.82 -17.53
CA SER A 196 -3.70 0.13 -17.21
C SER A 196 -3.23 0.00 -15.76
N ALA A 197 -4.17 -0.21 -14.83
CA ALA A 197 -3.86 -0.38 -13.41
C ALA A 197 -3.13 -1.70 -13.14
N VAL A 198 -3.49 -2.78 -13.85
CA VAL A 198 -2.79 -4.07 -13.73
C VAL A 198 -1.40 -3.99 -14.32
N VAL A 199 -1.23 -3.36 -15.50
CA VAL A 199 0.10 -3.10 -16.10
C VAL A 199 0.99 -2.34 -15.12
N ILE A 200 0.51 -1.23 -14.54
CA ILE A 200 1.26 -0.46 -13.53
C ILE A 200 1.64 -1.35 -12.33
N SER A 201 0.75 -2.24 -11.89
CA SER A 201 1.02 -3.16 -10.79
C SER A 201 2.14 -4.14 -11.14
N LEU A 202 2.11 -4.74 -12.33
CA LEU A 202 3.15 -5.66 -12.81
C LEU A 202 4.50 -4.95 -12.97
N VAL A 203 4.52 -3.74 -13.56
CA VAL A 203 5.75 -2.93 -13.67
C VAL A 203 6.34 -2.61 -12.30
N ASN A 204 5.50 -2.33 -11.29
CA ASN A 204 5.98 -2.14 -9.92
C ASN A 204 6.60 -3.42 -9.33
N LEU A 205 6.02 -4.60 -9.57
CA LEU A 205 6.57 -5.87 -9.12
C LEU A 205 7.87 -6.21 -9.85
N LEU A 206 7.93 -6.08 -11.18
CA LEU A 206 9.14 -6.29 -11.99
C LEU A 206 10.27 -5.32 -11.56
N SER A 207 9.94 -4.05 -11.34
CA SER A 207 10.89 -3.06 -10.84
C SER A 207 11.42 -3.40 -9.45
N ASN A 208 10.59 -3.96 -8.56
CA ASN A 208 11.02 -4.44 -7.26
C ASN A 208 11.92 -5.67 -7.39
N ALA A 209 11.54 -6.67 -8.18
CA ALA A 209 12.34 -7.85 -8.47
C ALA A 209 13.73 -7.47 -9.02
N TYR A 210 13.78 -6.48 -9.93
CA TYR A 210 15.02 -5.93 -10.44
C TYR A 210 15.88 -5.26 -9.34
N LYS A 211 15.29 -4.42 -8.51
CA LYS A 211 16.02 -3.64 -7.49
C LYS A 211 16.58 -4.50 -6.39
N TYR A 212 15.84 -5.52 -5.98
CA TYR A 212 16.16 -6.36 -4.82
C TYR A 212 16.66 -7.74 -5.20
N GLY A 213 16.67 -8.08 -6.49
CA GLY A 213 17.16 -9.33 -7.04
C GLY A 213 18.65 -9.59 -6.76
N GLY A 214 19.03 -10.87 -6.79
CA GLY A 214 20.41 -11.34 -6.57
C GLY A 214 21.37 -11.01 -7.72
N GLN A 215 22.56 -11.59 -7.66
CA GLN A 215 23.56 -11.55 -8.73
C GLN A 215 23.93 -13.00 -9.09
N PRO A 216 23.70 -13.49 -10.34
CA PRO A 216 23.02 -12.80 -11.44
C PRO A 216 21.54 -12.57 -11.14
N ARG A 217 20.95 -11.52 -11.76
CA ARG A 217 19.53 -11.21 -11.58
C ARG A 217 18.66 -12.15 -12.42
N ARG A 218 17.81 -12.91 -11.73
CA ARG A 218 16.80 -13.75 -12.36
C ARG A 218 15.42 -13.34 -11.89
N ILE A 219 14.54 -13.12 -12.85
CA ILE A 219 13.13 -12.80 -12.63
C ILE A 219 12.32 -13.83 -13.39
N GLU A 220 11.42 -14.49 -12.70
CA GLU A 220 10.46 -15.41 -13.27
C GLU A 220 9.07 -14.76 -13.21
N LEU A 221 8.40 -14.64 -14.34
CA LEU A 221 7.01 -14.22 -14.42
C LEU A 221 6.18 -15.40 -14.87
N SER A 222 5.22 -15.79 -14.07
CA SER A 222 4.32 -16.90 -14.41
C SER A 222 2.86 -16.51 -14.24
N ALA A 223 2.00 -17.00 -15.13
CA ALA A 223 0.56 -16.84 -15.02
C ALA A 223 -0.14 -18.19 -15.18
N GLY A 224 -1.21 -18.38 -14.42
CA GLY A 224 -1.94 -19.66 -14.42
C GLY A 224 -3.31 -19.55 -13.78
N LEU A 225 -3.99 -20.68 -13.73
CA LEU A 225 -5.31 -20.86 -13.14
C LEU A 225 -5.21 -21.77 -11.91
N SER A 226 -5.80 -21.36 -10.81
CA SER A 226 -5.93 -22.17 -9.59
C SER A 226 -7.38 -22.13 -9.11
N GLY A 227 -8.09 -23.24 -9.33
CA GLY A 227 -9.52 -23.31 -9.03
C GLY A 227 -10.33 -22.29 -9.84
N ARG A 228 -10.85 -21.27 -9.20
CA ARG A 228 -11.61 -20.17 -9.82
C ARG A 228 -10.88 -18.82 -9.77
N GLU A 229 -9.59 -18.85 -9.77
CA GLU A 229 -8.76 -17.65 -9.68
C GLU A 229 -7.64 -17.72 -10.69
N VAL A 230 -7.44 -16.63 -11.42
CA VAL A 230 -6.26 -16.43 -12.25
C VAL A 230 -5.19 -15.78 -11.40
N PHE A 231 -3.96 -16.28 -11.47
CA PHE A 231 -2.84 -15.71 -10.77
C PHE A 231 -1.73 -15.27 -11.73
N ILE A 232 -1.03 -14.21 -11.36
CA ILE A 232 0.20 -13.75 -12.00
C ILE A 232 1.25 -13.61 -10.91
N THR A 233 2.35 -14.33 -11.03
CA THR A 233 3.45 -14.34 -10.05
C THR A 233 4.70 -13.73 -10.65
N VAL A 234 5.32 -12.82 -9.92
CA VAL A 234 6.68 -12.30 -10.21
C VAL A 234 7.58 -12.76 -9.08
N ARG A 235 8.57 -13.58 -9.42
CA ARG A 235 9.56 -14.13 -8.48
C ARG A 235 10.94 -13.56 -8.80
N ASP A 236 11.71 -13.27 -7.75
CA ASP A 236 13.11 -12.87 -7.83
C ASP A 236 14.01 -13.80 -7.00
N ASN A 237 15.30 -13.82 -7.33
CA ASN A 237 16.32 -14.55 -6.60
C ASN A 237 17.09 -13.66 -5.61
N GLY A 238 16.45 -12.64 -5.06
CA GLY A 238 17.08 -11.62 -4.24
C GLY A 238 17.28 -11.98 -2.78
N LYS A 239 17.48 -10.94 -1.97
CA LYS A 239 17.75 -11.06 -0.53
C LYS A 239 16.59 -11.60 0.30
N GLY A 240 15.39 -11.65 -0.27
CA GLY A 240 14.19 -12.06 0.44
C GLY A 240 13.75 -11.10 1.53
N ILE A 241 12.63 -11.43 2.17
CA ILE A 241 11.93 -10.59 3.14
C ILE A 241 11.56 -11.43 4.36
N ALA A 242 11.91 -10.97 5.55
CA ALA A 242 11.55 -11.65 6.78
C ALA A 242 10.01 -11.68 6.99
N ARG A 243 9.48 -12.79 7.49
CA ARG A 243 8.03 -13.02 7.66
C ARG A 243 7.32 -11.93 8.47
N ARG A 244 7.99 -11.36 9.47
CA ARG A 244 7.47 -10.24 10.27
C ARG A 244 7.21 -8.97 9.45
N GLU A 245 7.87 -8.81 8.29
CA GLU A 245 7.77 -7.64 7.43
C GLU A 245 6.71 -7.79 6.32
N HIS A 246 6.20 -9.01 6.05
CA HIS A 246 5.27 -9.30 4.95
C HIS A 246 3.99 -8.45 4.96
N LYS A 247 3.51 -8.05 6.14
CA LYS A 247 2.34 -7.15 6.24
C LYS A 247 2.73 -5.70 6.02
N ARG A 248 3.92 -5.31 6.50
CA ARG A 248 4.41 -3.93 6.53
C ARG A 248 4.92 -3.45 5.18
N ILE A 249 5.46 -4.34 4.34
CA ILE A 249 5.96 -3.97 2.99
C ILE A 249 4.88 -3.38 2.09
N PHE A 250 3.60 -3.59 2.40
CA PHE A 250 2.45 -3.00 1.71
C PHE A 250 1.97 -1.68 2.35
N GLU A 251 2.61 -1.24 3.42
CA GLU A 251 2.35 0.07 4.03
C GLU A 251 3.05 1.16 3.21
N LYS A 252 2.45 2.33 3.18
CA LYS A 252 2.96 3.50 2.45
C LYS A 252 4.35 3.88 2.96
N PHE A 253 5.29 4.10 2.03
CA PHE A 253 6.67 4.52 2.33
C PHE A 253 7.46 3.59 3.23
N TYR A 254 6.94 2.39 3.48
CA TYR A 254 7.65 1.39 4.26
C TYR A 254 8.78 0.76 3.43
N ARG A 255 9.94 0.63 4.06
CA ARG A 255 11.15 -0.03 3.49
C ARG A 255 11.81 -0.84 4.60
N VAL A 256 12.23 -2.07 4.29
CA VAL A 256 12.76 -3.03 5.27
C VAL A 256 14.07 -2.58 5.92
N ASP A 257 14.91 -1.80 5.21
CA ASP A 257 16.20 -1.32 5.71
C ASP A 257 16.42 0.16 5.36
N ASP A 258 16.26 1.06 6.33
CA ASP A 258 16.52 2.49 6.15
C ASP A 258 18.01 2.82 5.87
N LEU A 259 18.96 1.99 6.31
CA LEU A 259 20.40 2.23 6.14
C LEU A 259 20.91 1.81 4.75
N LEU A 260 20.42 0.69 4.20
CA LEU A 260 20.72 0.24 2.82
C LEU A 260 19.80 0.93 1.80
N ALA A 261 18.68 1.46 2.25
CA ALA A 261 17.68 2.18 1.46
C ALA A 261 18.24 3.48 0.85
N ARG A 262 19.27 4.08 1.43
CA ARG A 262 19.94 5.27 0.89
C ARG A 262 20.68 5.00 -0.42
N GLN A 263 21.03 3.75 -0.71
CA GLN A 263 21.73 3.38 -1.95
C GLN A 263 20.81 2.86 -3.05
N GLN A 264 19.56 2.48 -2.73
CA GLN A 264 18.59 1.97 -3.69
C GLN A 264 17.43 2.95 -3.87
N GLU A 265 17.21 3.39 -5.09
CA GLU A 265 16.13 4.31 -5.47
C GLU A 265 14.75 3.67 -5.27
N GLY A 266 13.83 4.34 -4.57
CA GLY A 266 12.44 3.89 -4.47
C GLY A 266 11.62 4.63 -3.42
N SER A 267 10.45 5.12 -3.80
CA SER A 267 9.53 5.90 -2.95
C SER A 267 8.81 5.09 -1.85
N GLY A 268 8.89 3.74 -1.87
CA GLY A 268 8.11 2.88 -0.96
C GLY A 268 6.60 2.88 -1.23
N LEU A 269 6.15 3.40 -2.39
CA LEU A 269 4.73 3.42 -2.79
C LEU A 269 4.33 2.23 -3.67
N GLY A 270 5.28 1.60 -4.37
CA GLY A 270 4.97 0.60 -5.39
C GLY A 270 4.09 -0.55 -4.90
N LEU A 271 4.45 -1.20 -3.78
CA LEU A 271 3.65 -2.30 -3.22
C LEU A 271 2.32 -1.84 -2.60
N ALA A 272 2.25 -0.62 -2.07
CA ALA A 272 1.01 -0.04 -1.59
C ALA A 272 0.03 0.21 -2.76
N ILE A 273 0.52 0.67 -3.92
CA ILE A 273 -0.25 0.81 -5.16
C ILE A 273 -0.76 -0.57 -5.61
N VAL A 274 0.10 -1.57 -5.69
CA VAL A 274 -0.29 -2.94 -6.06
C VAL A 274 -1.42 -3.46 -5.17
N LYS A 275 -1.30 -3.31 -3.85
CA LYS A 275 -2.33 -3.74 -2.90
C LYS A 275 -3.64 -2.98 -3.10
N HIS A 276 -3.58 -1.68 -3.36
CA HIS A 276 -4.77 -0.86 -3.61
C HIS A 276 -5.49 -1.28 -4.90
N VAL A 277 -4.74 -1.42 -6.00
CA VAL A 277 -5.26 -1.90 -7.29
C VAL A 277 -5.93 -3.26 -7.12
N MET A 278 -5.25 -4.24 -6.52
CA MET A 278 -5.83 -5.57 -6.34
C MET A 278 -7.11 -5.56 -5.52
N ARG A 279 -7.20 -4.73 -4.48
CA ARG A 279 -8.45 -4.56 -3.71
C ARG A 279 -9.59 -3.98 -4.55
N ALA A 280 -9.30 -2.98 -5.40
CA ALA A 280 -10.28 -2.40 -6.30
C ALA A 280 -10.82 -3.43 -7.32
N HIS A 281 -10.01 -4.43 -7.66
CA HIS A 281 -10.35 -5.54 -8.56
C HIS A 281 -10.96 -6.76 -7.84
N ALA A 282 -11.42 -6.59 -6.59
CA ALA A 282 -11.88 -7.69 -5.73
C ALA A 282 -10.87 -8.85 -5.61
N GLY A 283 -9.61 -8.62 -5.99
CA GLY A 283 -8.50 -9.54 -5.93
C GLY A 283 -7.64 -9.34 -4.67
N ARG A 284 -6.51 -10.03 -4.64
CA ARG A 284 -5.54 -9.90 -3.56
C ARG A 284 -4.11 -10.07 -4.06
N VAL A 285 -3.16 -9.53 -3.30
CA VAL A 285 -1.72 -9.77 -3.51
C VAL A 285 -1.21 -10.66 -2.39
N LEU A 286 -0.46 -11.69 -2.77
CA LEU A 286 0.22 -12.59 -1.85
C LEU A 286 1.72 -12.36 -1.93
N VAL A 287 2.43 -12.66 -0.86
CA VAL A 287 3.90 -12.66 -0.79
C VAL A 287 4.37 -13.97 -0.18
N ASP A 288 5.29 -14.63 -0.88
CA ASP A 288 6.04 -15.78 -0.39
C ASP A 288 7.52 -15.42 -0.48
N SER A 289 8.18 -15.31 0.67
CA SER A 289 9.56 -14.84 0.74
C SER A 289 10.23 -15.28 2.02
N GLU A 290 11.49 -15.67 1.88
CA GLU A 290 12.38 -15.99 2.98
C GLU A 290 13.74 -15.29 2.81
N PRO A 291 14.37 -14.81 3.90
CA PRO A 291 15.68 -14.20 3.82
C PRO A 291 16.69 -15.11 3.10
N GLY A 292 17.37 -14.58 2.09
CA GLY A 292 18.37 -15.29 1.28
C GLY A 292 17.83 -16.19 0.17
N ARG A 293 16.50 -16.32 0.01
CA ARG A 293 15.85 -17.15 -1.03
C ARG A 293 15.07 -16.39 -2.08
N GLY A 294 15.09 -15.05 -2.00
CA GLY A 294 14.32 -14.20 -2.89
C GLY A 294 12.86 -14.02 -2.45
N SER A 295 12.06 -13.47 -3.35
CA SER A 295 10.65 -13.18 -3.07
C SER A 295 9.77 -13.52 -4.27
N ALA A 296 8.56 -14.00 -4.00
CA ALA A 296 7.52 -14.19 -5.00
C ALA A 296 6.29 -13.36 -4.60
N PHE A 297 5.86 -12.47 -5.49
CA PHE A 297 4.65 -11.68 -5.34
C PHE A 297 3.61 -12.17 -6.33
N THR A 298 2.44 -12.56 -5.84
CA THR A 298 1.36 -13.12 -6.67
C THR A 298 0.14 -12.21 -6.64
N LEU A 299 -0.29 -11.74 -7.79
CA LEU A 299 -1.58 -11.09 -8.02
C LEU A 299 -2.63 -12.16 -8.26
N VAL A 300 -3.73 -12.13 -7.54
CA VAL A 300 -4.81 -13.12 -7.65
C VAL A 300 -6.11 -12.42 -8.02
N PHE A 301 -6.67 -12.80 -9.16
CA PHE A 301 -7.92 -12.29 -9.70
C PHE A 301 -9.02 -13.34 -9.56
N PRO A 302 -10.13 -13.04 -8.86
CA PRO A 302 -11.27 -13.95 -8.81
C PRO A 302 -11.97 -13.97 -10.18
N LEU A 303 -12.26 -15.16 -10.68
CA LEU A 303 -13.17 -15.30 -11.81
C LEU A 303 -14.59 -15.04 -11.33
N GLY A 304 -15.19 -13.95 -11.79
CA GLY A 304 -16.59 -13.63 -11.53
C GLY A 304 -17.50 -14.83 -11.83
N ARG A 305 -18.63 -14.97 -11.17
CA ARG A 305 -19.71 -15.83 -11.64
C ARG A 305 -20.04 -15.35 -13.04
N ARG A 306 -19.74 -16.13 -14.07
CA ARG A 306 -20.19 -15.92 -15.44
C ARG A 306 -21.68 -15.60 -15.39
N ARG A 307 -22.07 -14.35 -15.48
CA ARG A 307 -23.40 -14.04 -15.96
C ARG A 307 -23.39 -14.57 -17.38
N LEU A 308 -24.02 -15.70 -17.60
CA LEU A 308 -24.39 -16.17 -18.93
C LEU A 308 -25.22 -15.02 -19.52
N ILE A 309 -24.58 -14.14 -20.26
CA ILE A 309 -25.26 -13.26 -21.19
C ILE A 309 -25.77 -14.24 -22.23
N SER A 310 -27.05 -14.61 -22.08
CA SER A 310 -27.79 -15.35 -23.08
C SER A 310 -27.61 -14.57 -24.40
N PRO A 311 -27.22 -15.24 -25.50
CA PRO A 311 -27.14 -14.59 -26.80
C PRO A 311 -28.53 -14.09 -27.12
N ARG A 312 -28.74 -12.77 -27.05
CA ARG A 312 -29.98 -12.13 -27.45
C ARG A 312 -30.08 -12.30 -28.95
N GLN A 313 -30.98 -13.18 -29.36
CA GLN A 313 -31.58 -13.37 -30.63
C GLN A 313 -31.34 -12.20 -31.62
N GLU A 314 -30.40 -12.38 -32.51
CA GLU A 314 -30.52 -11.85 -33.87
C GLU A 314 -31.53 -12.74 -34.58
N ALA A 315 -32.78 -12.39 -34.47
CA ALA A 315 -33.80 -12.98 -35.30
C ALA A 315 -34.84 -11.93 -35.57
N SER A 316 -35.07 -11.74 -36.87
CA SER A 316 -36.25 -11.19 -37.49
C SER A 316 -36.27 -9.69 -37.73
N THR A 317 -35.67 -9.26 -38.81
CA THR A 317 -36.32 -8.38 -39.78
C THR A 317 -35.87 -8.76 -41.19
N GLY A 318 -36.35 -9.87 -41.64
CA GLY A 318 -36.43 -10.23 -43.03
C GLY A 318 -37.91 -10.42 -43.37
N GLY A 319 -38.44 -9.58 -44.20
CA GLY A 319 -39.66 -9.87 -44.92
C GLY A 319 -40.76 -8.77 -44.76
N LEU A 320 -40.90 -8.00 -45.78
CA LEU A 320 -42.11 -7.87 -46.57
C LEU A 320 -42.16 -6.55 -47.36
N ALA A 321 -42.25 -6.77 -48.69
CA ALA A 321 -42.83 -5.93 -49.76
C ALA A 321 -42.00 -4.76 -50.24
#